data_8eb5c6760d79d5f58b936271c37877a3
#
_entry.id   8eb5c6760d79d5f58b936271c37877a3
#
_cell.length_a   1.000
_cell.length_b   1.000
_cell.length_c   1.000
_cell.angle_alpha   90.00
_cell.angle_beta   90.00
_cell.angle_gamma   90.00
#
_symmetry.space_group_name_H-M   'P 1'
#
loop_
_entity.id
_entity.type
_entity.pdbx_description
1 polymer ?
#
loop_
_entity_poly.entity_id
_entity_poly.type
_entity_poly.pdbx_seq_one_letter_code
_entity_poly.pdbx_strand_id
1 'polypeptide(L)' 'MVFEKIRSMLAEQMNISPETITLETRLSEDLKADSLDLVELIMDLEQEYSIQIPEEELPNIHTVGDIAAFFTKE' A
#
# COMPACT_ATOMS: atom_id res chain seq x y z
N MET A 1 -5.12 -2.43 -12.74
CA MET A 1 -3.74 -2.65 -12.32
C MET A 1 -3.61 -2.47 -10.83
N VAL A 2 -2.74 -3.28 -10.25
CA VAL A 2 -2.59 -3.26 -8.79
C VAL A 2 -2.12 -1.90 -8.29
N PHE A 3 -1.13 -1.31 -8.96
CA PHE A 3 -0.62 -0.02 -8.51
C PHE A 3 -1.72 1.04 -8.48
N GLU A 4 -2.55 1.07 -9.50
CA GLU A 4 -3.61 2.06 -9.55
C GLU A 4 -4.62 1.86 -8.43
N LYS A 5 -4.90 0.60 -8.11
CA LYS A 5 -5.80 0.30 -7.01
C LYS A 5 -5.20 0.77 -5.68
N ILE A 6 -3.94 0.46 -5.46
CA ILE A 6 -3.24 0.88 -4.24
C ILE A 6 -3.23 2.39 -4.15
N ARG A 7 -2.92 3.06 -5.26
CA ARG A 7 -2.85 4.51 -5.30
C ARG A 7 -4.20 5.13 -4.93
N SER A 8 -5.28 4.61 -5.53
CA SER A 8 -6.61 5.10 -5.23
C SER A 8 -6.97 4.93 -3.75
N MET A 9 -6.68 3.75 -3.22
CA MET A 9 -7.03 3.47 -1.84
C MET A 9 -6.22 4.34 -0.87
N LEU A 10 -4.93 4.51 -1.16
CA LEU A 10 -4.10 5.37 -0.33
C LEU A 10 -4.54 6.82 -0.40
N ALA A 11 -4.83 7.30 -1.60
CA ALA A 11 -5.26 8.68 -1.77
C ALA A 11 -6.52 8.95 -0.98
N GLU A 12 -7.45 8.02 -1.01
CA GLU A 12 -8.70 8.17 -0.27
C GLU A 12 -8.46 8.09 1.22
N GLN A 13 -7.66 7.14 1.65
CA GLN A 13 -7.41 6.94 3.07
C GLN A 13 -6.65 8.10 3.68
N MET A 14 -5.66 8.62 2.95
CA MET A 14 -4.82 9.71 3.44
C MET A 14 -5.34 11.08 3.04
N ASN A 15 -6.41 11.13 2.26
CA ASN A 15 -7.02 12.39 1.83
C ASN A 15 -6.04 13.25 1.05
N ILE A 16 -5.36 12.65 0.09
CA ILE A 16 -4.41 13.34 -0.76
C ILE A 16 -4.72 13.02 -2.22
N SER A 17 -4.09 13.79 -3.10
CA SER A 17 -4.28 13.58 -4.53
C SER A 17 -3.56 12.31 -4.98
N PRO A 18 -4.24 11.43 -5.72
CA PRO A 18 -3.57 10.21 -6.19
C PRO A 18 -2.40 10.50 -7.12
N GLU A 19 -2.39 11.66 -7.75
CA GLU A 19 -1.32 12.00 -8.68
C GLU A 19 0.01 12.18 -7.99
N THR A 20 0.00 12.40 -6.68
CA THR A 20 1.24 12.56 -5.92
C THR A 20 1.84 11.24 -5.51
N ILE A 21 1.17 10.13 -5.77
CA ILE A 21 1.61 8.82 -5.32
C ILE A 21 2.26 8.06 -6.47
N THR A 22 3.47 7.59 -6.24
CA THR A 22 4.20 6.80 -7.22
C THR A 22 4.67 5.51 -6.55
N LEU A 23 5.27 4.63 -7.33
CA LEU A 23 5.83 3.41 -6.77
C LEU A 23 6.94 3.67 -5.77
N GLU A 24 7.60 4.82 -5.91
CA GLU A 24 8.72 5.18 -5.03
C GLU A 24 8.26 5.96 -3.81
N THR A 25 6.98 6.30 -3.73
CA THR A 25 6.46 7.03 -2.58
C THR A 25 6.69 6.22 -1.31
N ARG A 26 7.31 6.85 -0.32
CA ARG A 26 7.58 6.19 0.95
C ARG A 26 6.40 6.41 1.89
N LEU A 27 5.92 5.31 2.46
CA LEU A 27 4.67 5.34 3.22
C LEU A 27 4.79 6.18 4.48
N SER A 28 5.85 5.99 5.25
CA SER A 28 5.95 6.72 6.51
C SER A 28 6.58 8.09 6.32
N GLU A 29 7.54 8.25 5.41
CA GLU A 29 8.23 9.52 5.25
C GLU A 29 7.46 10.49 4.36
N ASP A 30 6.92 10.00 3.26
CA ASP A 30 6.25 10.88 2.31
C ASP A 30 4.78 11.07 2.63
N LEU A 31 4.11 10.01 3.05
CA LEU A 31 2.68 10.05 3.34
C LEU A 31 2.37 10.17 4.80
N LYS A 32 3.36 10.01 5.66
CA LYS A 32 3.19 10.07 7.11
C LYS A 32 2.19 9.04 7.60
N ALA A 33 2.11 7.92 6.90
CA ALA A 33 1.23 6.84 7.31
C ALA A 33 1.87 6.08 8.46
N ASP A 34 1.10 5.83 9.51
CA ASP A 34 1.63 5.03 10.59
C ASP A 34 1.28 3.55 10.35
N SER A 35 1.68 2.70 11.28
CA SER A 35 1.50 1.27 11.07
C SER A 35 0.03 0.88 11.00
N LEU A 36 -0.85 1.61 11.69
CA LEU A 36 -2.27 1.33 11.62
C LEU A 36 -2.82 1.61 10.23
N ASP A 37 -2.40 2.73 9.64
CA ASP A 37 -2.81 3.05 8.28
C ASP A 37 -2.36 1.97 7.31
N LEU A 38 -1.14 1.50 7.48
CA LEU A 38 -0.59 0.46 6.62
C LEU A 38 -1.37 -0.83 6.76
N VAL A 39 -1.68 -1.21 7.99
CA VAL A 39 -2.41 -2.45 8.24
C VAL A 39 -3.79 -2.39 7.59
N GLU A 40 -4.47 -1.27 7.71
CA GLU A 40 -5.79 -1.14 7.09
C GLU A 40 -5.72 -1.27 5.59
N LEU A 41 -4.73 -0.64 4.97
CA LEU A 41 -4.57 -0.72 3.54
C LEU A 41 -4.28 -2.16 3.11
N ILE A 42 -3.38 -2.82 3.82
CA ILE A 42 -3.02 -4.19 3.50
C ILE A 42 -4.22 -5.11 3.62
N MET A 43 -5.01 -4.95 4.68
CA MET A 43 -6.18 -5.80 4.87
C MET A 43 -7.19 -5.62 3.74
N ASP A 44 -7.41 -4.39 3.32
CA ASP A 44 -8.33 -4.13 2.21
C ASP A 44 -7.82 -4.78 0.93
N LEU A 45 -6.52 -4.69 0.69
CA LEU A 45 -5.95 -5.30 -0.51
C LEU A 45 -6.00 -6.82 -0.45
N GLU A 46 -5.80 -7.38 0.73
CA GLU A 46 -5.87 -8.83 0.88
C GLU A 46 -7.26 -9.34 0.52
N GLN A 47 -8.29 -8.60 0.92
CA GLN A 47 -9.65 -8.99 0.57
C GLN A 47 -9.92 -8.80 -0.92
N GLU A 48 -9.40 -7.72 -1.47
CA GLU A 48 -9.65 -7.41 -2.87
C GLU A 48 -9.02 -8.45 -3.80
N TYR A 49 -7.83 -8.91 -3.47
CA TYR A 49 -7.08 -9.80 -4.34
C TYR A 49 -7.00 -11.22 -3.82
N SER A 50 -7.61 -11.52 -2.68
CA SER A 50 -7.60 -12.87 -2.09
C SER A 50 -6.19 -13.37 -1.85
N ILE A 51 -5.31 -12.48 -1.41
CA ILE A 51 -3.92 -12.79 -1.12
C ILE A 51 -3.65 -12.38 0.32
N GLN A 52 -2.79 -13.13 0.99
CA GLN A 52 -2.40 -12.80 2.35
C GLN A 52 -0.91 -12.49 2.41
N ILE A 53 -0.57 -11.43 3.14
CA ILE A 53 0.81 -11.05 3.37
C ILE A 53 1.16 -11.44 4.80
N PRO A 54 2.21 -12.26 5.01
CA PRO A 54 2.59 -12.62 6.38
C PRO A 54 2.96 -11.37 7.19
N GLU A 55 2.58 -11.38 8.46
CA GLU A 55 2.87 -10.25 9.33
C GLU A 55 4.36 -9.93 9.37
N GLU A 56 5.19 -10.95 9.28
CA GLU A 56 6.63 -10.76 9.34
C GLU A 56 7.17 -9.98 8.16
N GLU A 57 6.38 -9.84 7.10
CA GLU A 57 6.81 -9.06 5.94
C GLU A 57 6.47 -7.58 6.09
N LEU A 58 5.60 -7.24 7.02
CA LEU A 58 5.18 -5.85 7.16
C LEU A 58 6.34 -4.89 7.44
N PRO A 59 7.32 -5.24 8.28
CA PRO A 59 8.44 -4.33 8.50
C PRO A 59 9.30 -4.08 7.27
N ASN A 60 9.17 -4.92 6.25
CA ASN A 60 9.93 -4.78 5.01
C ASN A 60 9.22 -3.93 3.98
N ILE A 61 8.01 -3.50 4.27
CA ILE A 61 7.23 -2.68 3.36
C ILE A 61 7.47 -1.22 3.68
N HIS A 62 8.14 -0.51 2.77
CA HIS A 62 8.49 0.89 2.99
C HIS A 62 7.88 1.80 1.95
N THR A 63 7.66 1.31 0.73
CA THR A 63 7.15 2.12 -0.36
C THR A 63 5.89 1.50 -0.95
N VAL A 64 5.21 2.28 -1.77
CA VAL A 64 4.04 1.79 -2.50
C VAL A 64 4.45 0.62 -3.40
N GLY A 65 5.65 0.70 -4.00
CA GLY A 65 6.12 -0.38 -4.83
C GLY A 65 6.31 -1.68 -4.07
N ASP A 66 6.74 -1.58 -2.81
CA ASP A 66 6.89 -2.78 -1.99
C ASP A 66 5.55 -3.47 -1.79
N ILE A 67 4.48 -2.70 -1.57
CA ILE A 67 3.15 -3.27 -1.46
C ILE A 67 2.74 -3.90 -2.78
N ALA A 68 2.92 -3.17 -3.86
CA ALA A 68 2.49 -3.66 -5.17
C ALA A 68 3.16 -4.97 -5.53
N ALA A 69 4.40 -5.15 -5.11
CA ALA A 69 5.15 -6.36 -5.43
C ALA A 69 4.48 -7.62 -4.89
N PHE A 70 3.79 -7.51 -3.75
CA PHE A 70 3.10 -8.66 -3.19
C PHE A 70 1.86 -9.03 -3.97
N PHE A 71 1.24 -8.07 -4.64
CA PHE A 71 -0.04 -8.30 -5.29
C PHE A 71 0.06 -8.39 -6.81
N THR A 72 1.21 -8.12 -7.38
CA THR A 72 1.42 -8.29 -8.81
C THR A 72 2.16 -9.56 -9.15
N LYS A 73 2.56 -10.31 -8.14
CA LYS A 73 3.32 -11.52 -8.35
C LYS A 73 2.47 -12.59 -9.00
N GLU A 74 3.01 -13.23 -9.96
CA GLU A 74 2.32 -14.31 -10.67
C GLU A 74 2.73 -15.66 -10.21
#